data_7a6223b6c74283037f30e7eb51ceaffd
#
_entry.id   7a6223b6c74283037f30e7eb51ceaffd
#
_cell.length_a   1.000
_cell.length_b   1.000
_cell.length_c   1.000
_cell.angle_alpha   90.00
_cell.angle_beta   90.00
_cell.angle_gamma   90.00
#
_symmetry.space_group_name_H-M   'P 1'
#
loop_
_entity.id
_entity.type
_entity.pdbx_description
1 polymer ?
#
loop_
_entity_poly.entity_id
_entity_poly.type
_entity_poly.pdbx_seq_one_letter_code
_entity_poly.pdbx_strand_id
1 'polypeptide(L)' 'MITYKKLWKLLIDKDMKKKDLAKLAGLSTFTMTKLNKGENVNAETLAKICKALDCSFDDIMEINEE' A
#
# COMPACT_ATOMS: atom_id res chain seq x y z
N MET A 1 7.85 -6.00 12.84
CA MET A 1 7.90 -4.93 11.83
C MET A 1 6.93 -5.22 10.69
N ILE A 2 6.29 -4.19 10.19
CA ILE A 2 5.33 -4.35 9.09
C ILE A 2 6.01 -4.02 7.77
N THR A 3 5.76 -4.82 6.74
CA THR A 3 6.28 -4.54 5.41
C THR A 3 5.12 -4.43 4.42
N TYR A 4 5.36 -3.71 3.34
CA TYR A 4 4.36 -3.51 2.28
C TYR A 4 4.80 -4.16 0.97
N LYS A 5 5.67 -5.15 1.05
CA LYS A 5 6.15 -5.84 -0.16
C LYS A 5 5.01 -6.45 -0.96
N LYS A 6 4.01 -6.96 -0.25
CA LYS A 6 2.84 -7.54 -0.92
C LYS A 6 2.09 -6.50 -1.75
N LEU A 7 2.03 -5.26 -1.24
CA LEU A 7 1.37 -4.18 -1.96
C LEU A 7 2.06 -3.93 -3.30
N TRP A 8 3.40 -3.87 -3.28
CA TRP A 8 4.14 -3.60 -4.51
C TRP A 8 3.98 -4.75 -5.51
N LYS A 9 3.96 -5.98 -5.03
CA LYS A 9 3.74 -7.14 -5.89
C LYS A 9 2.34 -7.11 -6.49
N LEU A 10 1.36 -6.71 -5.69
CA LEU A 10 -0.02 -6.62 -6.15
C LEU A 10 -0.15 -5.57 -7.25
N LEU A 11 0.54 -4.44 -7.12
CA LEU A 11 0.53 -3.41 -8.16
C LEU A 11 1.13 -3.95 -9.46
N ILE A 12 2.22 -4.70 -9.36
CA ILE A 12 2.83 -5.31 -10.54
C ILE A 12 1.85 -6.25 -11.21
N ASP A 13 1.17 -7.09 -10.42
CA ASP A 13 0.18 -8.02 -10.94
C ASP A 13 -0.97 -7.32 -11.64
N LYS A 14 -1.32 -6.12 -11.16
CA LYS A 14 -2.40 -5.33 -11.74
C LYS A 14 -1.91 -4.37 -12.84
N ASP A 15 -0.61 -4.43 -13.13
CA ASP A 15 -0.02 -3.57 -14.15
C ASP A 15 -0.21 -2.09 -13.81
N MET A 16 -0.05 -1.75 -12.52
CA MET A 16 -0.20 -0.39 -12.01
C MET A 16 1.10 0.15 -11.49
N LYS A 17 1.29 1.45 -11.64
CA LYS A 17 2.43 2.15 -11.06
C LYS A 17 2.03 2.75 -9.72
N LYS A 18 3.03 3.10 -8.90
CA LYS A 18 2.75 3.69 -7.60
C LYS A 18 1.96 4.99 -7.71
N LYS A 19 2.24 5.81 -8.75
CA LYS A 19 1.50 7.04 -8.95
C LYS A 19 0.04 6.77 -9.29
N ASP A 20 -0.23 5.66 -9.96
CA ASP A 20 -1.61 5.27 -10.27
C ASP A 20 -2.37 4.93 -9.00
N LEU A 21 -1.70 4.23 -8.08
CA LEU A 21 -2.29 3.90 -6.79
C LEU A 21 -2.59 5.18 -5.99
N ALA A 22 -1.63 6.10 -5.96
CA ALA A 22 -1.80 7.34 -5.21
C ALA A 22 -3.03 8.11 -5.72
N LYS A 23 -3.20 8.14 -7.03
CA LYS A 23 -4.32 8.84 -7.63
C LYS A 23 -5.64 8.13 -7.35
N LEU A 24 -5.65 6.82 -7.50
CA LEU A 24 -6.87 6.01 -7.32
C LEU A 24 -7.34 6.02 -5.87
N ALA A 25 -6.41 5.91 -4.93
CA ALA A 25 -6.73 5.87 -3.50
C ALA A 25 -6.77 7.25 -2.85
N GLY A 26 -6.41 8.29 -3.59
CA GLY A 26 -6.42 9.65 -3.04
C GLY A 26 -5.32 9.88 -2.01
N LEU A 27 -4.14 9.32 -2.24
CA LEU A 27 -3.03 9.44 -1.30
C LEU A 27 -2.12 10.61 -1.64
N SER A 28 -1.62 11.29 -0.61
CA SER A 28 -0.68 12.39 -0.80
C SER A 28 0.72 11.85 -1.09
N THR A 29 1.57 12.73 -1.62
CA THR A 29 2.97 12.41 -1.86
C THR A 29 3.65 12.00 -0.55
N PHE A 30 3.30 12.68 0.54
CA PHE A 30 3.85 12.39 1.87
C PHE A 30 3.54 10.94 2.27
N THR A 31 2.29 10.53 2.08
CA THR A 31 1.86 9.18 2.41
C THR A 31 2.57 8.14 1.55
N MET A 32 2.69 8.42 0.26
CA MET A 32 3.41 7.50 -0.64
C MET A 32 4.88 7.36 -0.25
N THR A 33 5.49 8.45 0.19
CA THR A 33 6.87 8.41 0.65
C THR A 33 7.02 7.50 1.87
N LYS A 34 6.06 7.59 2.81
CA LYS A 34 6.08 6.74 3.99
C LYS A 34 5.94 5.26 3.61
N LEU A 35 5.03 4.96 2.69
CA LEU A 35 4.85 3.58 2.22
C LEU A 35 6.12 3.05 1.55
N ASN A 36 6.77 3.88 0.74
CA ASN A 36 8.01 3.48 0.07
C ASN A 36 9.13 3.17 1.05
N LYS A 37 9.15 3.87 2.17
CA LYS A 37 10.18 3.67 3.19
C LYS A 37 9.82 2.54 4.16
N GLY A 38 8.64 1.98 4.04
CA GLY A 38 8.18 0.95 4.97
C GLY A 38 7.78 1.51 6.32
N GLU A 39 7.47 2.79 6.39
CA GLU A 39 7.02 3.42 7.64
C GLU A 39 5.55 3.17 7.86
N ASN A 40 5.13 3.27 9.11
CA ASN A 40 3.74 3.03 9.46
C ASN A 40 2.84 4.16 8.94
N VAL A 41 1.68 3.76 8.42
CA VAL A 41 0.63 4.71 8.06
C VAL A 41 -0.62 4.29 8.82
N ASN A 42 -1.60 5.19 8.96
CA ASN A 42 -2.76 4.84 9.76
C ASN A 42 -3.67 3.87 9.03
N ALA A 43 -4.53 3.21 9.83
CA ALA A 43 -5.42 2.17 9.30
C ALA A 43 -6.39 2.72 8.26
N GLU A 44 -6.79 3.98 8.40
CA GLU A 44 -7.68 4.60 7.44
C GLU A 44 -7.04 4.69 6.05
N THR A 45 -5.75 5.02 6.01
CA THR A 45 -5.01 5.05 4.75
C THR A 45 -4.95 3.67 4.13
N LEU A 46 -4.67 2.64 4.95
CA LEU A 46 -4.62 1.27 4.46
C LEU A 46 -5.97 0.83 3.94
N ALA A 47 -7.05 1.25 4.58
CA ALA A 47 -8.40 0.93 4.14
C ALA A 47 -8.70 1.55 2.78
N LYS A 48 -8.21 2.76 2.54
CA LYS A 48 -8.38 3.43 1.24
C LYS A 48 -7.67 2.64 0.14
N ILE A 49 -6.47 2.14 0.44
CA ILE A 49 -5.72 1.33 -0.52
C ILE A 49 -6.46 0.04 -0.82
N CYS A 50 -6.95 -0.64 0.21
CA CYS A 50 -7.68 -1.88 0.03
C CYS A 50 -8.94 -1.68 -0.80
N LYS A 51 -9.65 -0.60 -0.54
CA LYS A 51 -10.87 -0.29 -1.29
C LYS A 51 -10.54 0.01 -2.75
N ALA A 52 -9.46 0.76 -2.98
CA ALA A 52 -9.07 1.12 -4.34
C ALA A 52 -8.64 -0.11 -5.15
N LEU A 53 -8.02 -1.07 -4.51
CA LEU A 53 -7.50 -2.28 -5.18
C LEU A 53 -8.42 -3.49 -5.02
N ASP A 54 -9.55 -3.32 -4.32
CA ASP A 54 -10.51 -4.39 -4.06
C ASP A 54 -9.82 -5.60 -3.43
N CYS A 55 -9.13 -5.37 -2.32
CA CYS A 55 -8.38 -6.42 -1.63
C CYS A 55 -8.47 -6.24 -0.12
N SER A 56 -7.89 -7.16 0.62
CA SER A 56 -7.88 -7.12 2.08
C SER A 56 -6.52 -6.62 2.59
N PHE A 57 -6.44 -6.37 3.89
CA PHE A 57 -5.17 -5.96 4.51
C PHE A 57 -4.08 -7.00 4.30
N ASP A 58 -4.43 -8.28 4.36
CA ASP A 58 -3.46 -9.37 4.15
C ASP A 58 -2.81 -9.32 2.77
N ASP A 59 -3.49 -8.71 1.82
CA ASP A 59 -2.99 -8.66 0.46
C ASP A 59 -1.94 -7.57 0.26
N ILE A 60 -1.84 -6.62 1.19
CA ILE A 60 -0.96 -5.46 1.01
C ILE A 60 0.12 -5.33 2.07
N MET A 61 0.02 -6.07 3.17
CA MET A 61 1.00 -5.95 4.24
C MET A 61 1.18 -7.26 4.96
N GLU A 62 2.32 -7.41 5.63
CA GLU A 62 2.58 -8.57 6.45
C GLU A 62 3.55 -8.20 7.56
N ILE A 63 3.58 -9.04 8.59
CA ILE A 63 4.49 -8.85 9.70
C ILE A 63 5.78 -9.57 9.37
N ASN A 64 6.88 -8.84 9.45
CA ASN A 64 8.21 -9.40 9.24
C ASN A 64 8.80 -9.75 10.58
N GLU A 65 8.91 -11.04 10.85
CA GLU A 65 9.42 -11.54 12.13
C GLU A 65 10.87 -11.98 12.03
N GLU A 66 11.73 -11.05 11.96
CA GLU A 66 13.13 -11.39 11.90
C GLU A 66 13.74 -11.51 13.26
#